data_49aab16e871cd3062b94705e21d898af
#
_entry.id   49aab16e871cd3062b94705e21d898af
#
_cell.length_a   1.000
_cell.length_b   1.000
_cell.length_c   1.000
_cell.angle_alpha   90.00
_cell.angle_beta   90.00
_cell.angle_gamma   90.00
#
_symmetry.space_group_name_H-M   'P 1'
#
loop_
_entity.id
_entity.type
_entity.pdbx_description
1 polymer ?
#
loop_
_entity_poly.entity_id
_entity_poly.type
_entity_poly.pdbx_seq_one_letter_code
_entity_poly.pdbx_strand_id
1 'polypeptide(L)'
;MPLSNQILAPTNGNDQIMSDYFEKSIAAIENKDAVSFHELFSEEARKEKAAELLTEIEFILDFYQGKMVTYDFNIGHTENEYSSDGSTCILHGCFHITTDQSTYTAYVTLKQADSNDSLNGIYKFVLYEDVIACYEDFFWESMPECGAFAIDKTMSQLNSSDYIYSILQFIGSYDTAKLTKTFTPAVKESVNLEAQAEKLTNWFQGYMKTCDEIKVSVQNTEDYTITEGYYEVSTYDLWKEYNTDQNEILNTYLVYFKHQRGLKNSDSDGMLTIQIVEKTSDDMELNPLEQDGIYFDFM
;
A
#
# COMPACT_ATOMS: atom_id res chain seq x y z
N MET A 1 -4.14 10.67 29.87
CA MET A 1 -4.00 11.97 29.19
C MET A 1 -4.38 11.70 27.75
N PRO A 2 -5.35 12.39 27.14
CA PRO A 2 -5.65 12.17 25.74
C PRO A 2 -4.47 12.69 24.92
N LEU A 3 -3.94 11.86 24.04
CA LEU A 3 -2.99 12.24 23.01
C LEU A 3 -3.72 13.23 22.10
N SER A 4 -3.23 14.46 22.05
CA SER A 4 -3.74 15.46 21.12
C SER A 4 -3.45 15.00 19.70
N ASN A 5 -4.50 14.74 18.92
CA ASN A 5 -4.43 14.56 17.49
C ASN A 5 -3.76 15.80 16.88
N GLN A 6 -2.48 15.74 16.60
CA GLN A 6 -1.85 16.73 15.75
C GLN A 6 -2.16 16.33 14.31
N ILE A 7 -3.27 16.82 13.78
CA ILE A 7 -3.42 17.00 12.34
C ILE A 7 -2.34 18.01 11.98
N LEU A 8 -1.33 17.57 11.23
CA LEU A 8 -0.35 18.50 10.66
C LEU A 8 -1.12 19.44 9.76
N ALA A 9 -1.17 20.72 10.14
CA ALA A 9 -1.87 21.71 9.36
C ALA A 9 -1.25 21.79 7.95
N PRO A 10 -2.09 21.92 6.90
CA PRO A 10 -1.61 22.07 5.52
C PRO A 10 -0.60 23.20 5.44
N THR A 11 0.51 22.96 4.75
CA THR A 11 1.64 23.91 4.71
C THR A 11 1.53 24.91 3.57
N ASN A 12 0.63 24.66 2.59
CA ASN A 12 0.38 25.56 1.46
C ASN A 12 -1.09 25.50 1.01
N GLY A 13 -1.51 26.38 0.09
CA GLY A 13 -2.89 26.46 -0.39
C GLY A 13 -3.36 25.20 -1.11
N ASN A 14 -2.47 24.50 -1.80
CA ASN A 14 -2.77 23.25 -2.53
C ASN A 14 -3.06 22.11 -1.58
N ASP A 15 -2.31 22.00 -0.49
CA ASP A 15 -2.54 20.98 0.55
C ASP A 15 -3.91 21.17 1.21
N GLN A 16 -4.33 22.41 1.44
CA GLN A 16 -5.65 22.71 1.98
C GLN A 16 -6.76 22.28 1.02
N ILE A 17 -6.62 22.60 -0.28
CA ILE A 17 -7.59 22.22 -1.29
C ILE A 17 -7.70 20.68 -1.38
N MET A 18 -6.56 20.00 -1.38
CA MET A 18 -6.50 18.54 -1.41
C MET A 18 -7.20 17.93 -0.19
N SER A 19 -6.91 18.42 1.00
CA SER A 19 -7.54 17.97 2.24
C SER A 19 -9.05 18.23 2.24
N ASP A 20 -9.50 19.38 1.75
CA ASP A 20 -10.93 19.72 1.66
C ASP A 20 -11.71 18.75 0.74
N TYR A 21 -11.14 18.39 -0.41
CA TYR A 21 -11.75 17.40 -1.30
C TYR A 21 -11.73 16.00 -0.70
N PHE A 22 -10.63 15.62 -0.06
CA PHE A 22 -10.52 14.34 0.63
C PHE A 22 -11.56 14.21 1.76
N GLU A 23 -11.67 15.20 2.65
CA GLU A 23 -12.64 15.19 3.76
C GLU A 23 -14.08 15.12 3.27
N LYS A 24 -14.42 15.85 2.20
CA LYS A 24 -15.74 15.77 1.57
C LYS A 24 -16.00 14.39 0.97
N SER A 25 -14.97 13.78 0.36
CA SER A 25 -15.08 12.42 -0.19
C SER A 25 -15.35 11.40 0.92
N ILE A 26 -14.59 11.42 2.00
CA ILE A 26 -14.79 10.51 3.14
C ILE A 26 -16.16 10.74 3.77
N ALA A 27 -16.60 11.98 3.94
CA ALA A 27 -17.92 12.28 4.48
C ALA A 27 -19.05 11.70 3.60
N ALA A 28 -18.93 11.79 2.27
CA ALA A 28 -19.89 11.20 1.35
C ALA A 28 -19.85 9.66 1.41
N ILE A 29 -18.66 9.06 1.46
CA ILE A 29 -18.46 7.61 1.57
C ILE A 29 -19.08 7.08 2.89
N GLU A 30 -18.82 7.70 4.02
CA GLU A 30 -19.37 7.31 5.32
C GLU A 30 -20.91 7.41 5.39
N ASN A 31 -21.47 8.39 4.70
CA ASN A 31 -22.92 8.57 4.61
C ASN A 31 -23.58 7.71 3.52
N LYS A 32 -22.80 6.92 2.79
CA LYS A 32 -23.25 6.12 1.63
C LYS A 32 -23.96 6.97 0.58
N ASP A 33 -23.48 8.21 0.38
CA ASP A 33 -24.07 9.20 -0.52
C ASP A 33 -23.29 9.21 -1.86
N ALA A 34 -23.68 8.31 -2.76
CA ALA A 34 -23.08 8.19 -4.08
C ALA A 34 -23.21 9.49 -4.91
N VAL A 35 -24.32 10.22 -4.74
CA VAL A 35 -24.57 11.45 -5.52
C VAL A 35 -23.60 12.54 -5.10
N SER A 36 -23.49 12.82 -3.80
CA SER A 36 -22.55 13.81 -3.28
C SER A 36 -21.10 13.46 -3.62
N PHE A 37 -20.73 12.17 -3.56
CA PHE A 37 -19.37 11.76 -3.94
C PHE A 37 -19.13 11.93 -5.44
N HIS A 38 -20.09 11.57 -6.28
CA HIS A 38 -20.02 11.77 -7.74
C HIS A 38 -19.88 13.25 -8.12
N GLU A 39 -20.55 14.16 -7.41
CA GLU A 39 -20.48 15.61 -7.65
C GLU A 39 -19.10 16.21 -7.36
N LEU A 40 -18.26 15.56 -6.55
CA LEU A 40 -16.88 15.99 -6.30
C LEU A 40 -15.96 15.74 -7.50
N PHE A 41 -16.32 14.86 -8.41
CA PHE A 41 -15.54 14.60 -9.62
C PHE A 41 -15.69 15.75 -10.62
N SER A 42 -14.62 16.06 -11.33
CA SER A 42 -14.66 17.06 -12.41
C SER A 42 -15.67 16.68 -13.48
N GLU A 43 -16.18 17.66 -14.20
CA GLU A 43 -17.11 17.39 -15.31
C GLU A 43 -16.44 16.56 -16.43
N GLU A 44 -15.12 16.74 -16.61
CA GLU A 44 -14.31 15.94 -17.51
C GLU A 44 -14.32 14.46 -17.09
N ALA A 45 -13.99 14.15 -15.83
CA ALA A 45 -13.99 12.77 -15.31
C ALA A 45 -15.39 12.14 -15.41
N ARG A 46 -16.44 12.89 -15.07
CA ARG A 46 -17.82 12.43 -15.17
C ARG A 46 -18.27 12.15 -16.60
N LYS A 47 -17.74 12.86 -17.59
CA LYS A 47 -18.02 12.60 -19.03
C LYS A 47 -17.23 11.41 -19.54
N GLU A 48 -15.96 11.32 -19.20
CA GLU A 48 -15.06 10.26 -19.63
C GLU A 48 -15.53 8.89 -19.12
N LYS A 49 -16.00 8.84 -17.88
CA LYS A 49 -16.48 7.63 -17.19
C LYS A 49 -17.99 7.58 -16.97
N ALA A 50 -18.77 8.26 -17.82
CA ALA A 50 -20.20 8.47 -17.61
C ALA A 50 -21.02 7.19 -17.31
N ALA A 51 -20.66 6.05 -17.89
CA ALA A 51 -21.35 4.78 -17.69
C ALA A 51 -20.87 3.98 -16.48
N GLU A 52 -19.66 4.23 -16.03
CA GLU A 52 -18.93 3.37 -15.07
C GLU A 52 -18.78 4.03 -13.71
N LEU A 53 -18.60 5.36 -13.67
CA LEU A 53 -18.21 6.10 -12.45
C LEU A 53 -19.16 5.88 -11.27
N LEU A 54 -20.47 5.87 -11.49
CA LEU A 54 -21.44 5.63 -10.42
C LEU A 54 -21.33 4.21 -9.85
N THR A 55 -21.11 3.21 -10.71
CA THR A 55 -20.91 1.82 -10.27
C THR A 55 -19.60 1.67 -9.49
N GLU A 56 -18.53 2.33 -9.95
CA GLU A 56 -17.24 2.37 -9.24
C GLU A 56 -17.38 3.05 -7.87
N ILE A 57 -18.13 4.16 -7.81
CA ILE A 57 -18.45 4.85 -6.55
C ILE A 57 -19.25 3.94 -5.60
N GLU A 58 -20.31 3.29 -6.07
CA GLU A 58 -21.13 2.38 -5.26
C GLU A 58 -20.25 1.26 -4.68
N PHE A 59 -19.30 0.74 -5.46
CA PHE A 59 -18.35 -0.25 -4.98
C PHE A 59 -17.45 0.30 -3.86
N ILE A 60 -16.93 1.53 -3.98
CA ILE A 60 -16.16 2.20 -2.91
C ILE A 60 -17.00 2.35 -1.64
N LEU A 61 -18.28 2.77 -1.78
CA LEU A 61 -19.16 2.93 -0.63
C LEU A 61 -19.37 1.62 0.12
N ASP A 62 -19.49 0.50 -0.58
CA ASP A 62 -19.65 -0.82 0.05
C ASP A 62 -18.32 -1.34 0.63
N PHE A 63 -17.21 -1.04 -0.01
CA PHE A 63 -15.88 -1.48 0.40
C PHE A 63 -15.41 -0.81 1.70
N TYR A 64 -15.64 0.50 1.85
CA TYR A 64 -15.20 1.26 3.02
C TYR A 64 -16.04 0.91 4.26
N GLN A 65 -15.35 0.48 5.34
CA GLN A 65 -15.97 0.06 6.59
C GLN A 65 -15.54 0.97 7.75
N GLY A 66 -16.49 1.23 8.65
CA GLY A 66 -16.27 2.02 9.84
C GLY A 66 -16.40 3.53 9.62
N LYS A 67 -16.02 4.30 10.65
CA LYS A 67 -15.95 5.76 10.63
C LYS A 67 -14.52 6.21 10.82
N MET A 68 -14.10 7.21 10.06
CA MET A 68 -12.76 7.77 10.17
C MET A 68 -12.55 8.34 11.59
N VAL A 69 -11.49 7.87 12.24
CA VAL A 69 -11.03 8.37 13.54
C VAL A 69 -9.95 9.41 13.35
N THR A 70 -9.04 9.17 12.41
CA THR A 70 -7.96 10.07 12.04
C THR A 70 -7.47 9.79 10.64
N TYR A 71 -6.78 10.74 10.05
CA TYR A 71 -6.00 10.52 8.84
C TYR A 71 -4.69 11.28 8.89
N ASP A 72 -3.69 10.81 8.15
CA ASP A 72 -2.43 11.49 7.91
C ASP A 72 -2.30 11.77 6.40
N PHE A 73 -2.01 13.04 6.06
CA PHE A 73 -1.69 13.45 4.69
C PHE A 73 -0.18 13.32 4.50
N ASN A 74 0.25 12.38 3.68
CA ASN A 74 1.65 12.01 3.61
C ASN A 74 2.41 12.67 2.46
N ILE A 75 1.84 12.77 1.28
CA ILE A 75 2.54 13.34 0.12
C ILE A 75 1.57 14.15 -0.72
N GLY A 76 1.99 15.38 -1.05
CA GLY A 76 1.41 16.19 -2.10
C GLY A 76 2.43 16.41 -3.21
N HIS A 77 2.13 15.98 -4.43
CA HIS A 77 2.86 16.33 -5.63
C HIS A 77 2.02 17.24 -6.50
N THR A 78 2.65 18.23 -7.12
CA THR A 78 1.97 19.20 -7.98
C THR A 78 2.60 19.22 -9.34
N GLU A 79 1.80 18.97 -10.36
CA GLU A 79 2.18 19.10 -11.76
C GLU A 79 1.44 20.26 -12.40
N ASN A 80 2.10 20.99 -13.31
CA ASN A 80 1.47 22.07 -14.06
C ASN A 80 1.53 21.75 -15.55
N GLU A 81 0.35 21.66 -16.16
CA GLU A 81 0.20 21.53 -17.60
C GLU A 81 -0.14 22.90 -18.19
N TYR A 82 0.60 23.28 -19.22
CA TYR A 82 0.38 24.54 -19.95
C TYR A 82 -0.12 24.24 -21.36
N SER A 83 -1.29 24.75 -21.68
CA SER A 83 -1.87 24.66 -23.04
C SER A 83 -2.15 26.05 -23.60
N SER A 84 -2.52 26.14 -24.88
CA SER A 84 -2.96 27.39 -25.50
C SER A 84 -4.21 27.99 -24.84
N ASP A 85 -4.97 27.17 -24.13
CA ASP A 85 -6.29 27.54 -23.57
C ASP A 85 -6.20 27.85 -22.06
N GLY A 86 -5.01 27.81 -21.48
CA GLY A 86 -4.78 28.12 -20.07
C GLY A 86 -3.80 27.16 -19.37
N SER A 87 -3.66 27.32 -18.06
CA SER A 87 -2.90 26.41 -17.22
C SER A 87 -3.83 25.48 -16.43
N THR A 88 -3.44 24.22 -16.32
CA THR A 88 -4.08 23.24 -15.44
C THR A 88 -3.06 22.78 -14.39
N CYS A 89 -3.41 22.89 -13.14
CA CYS A 89 -2.66 22.38 -12.04
C CYS A 89 -3.22 21.00 -11.65
N ILE A 90 -2.39 20.00 -11.63
CA ILE A 90 -2.73 18.64 -11.19
C ILE A 90 -2.12 18.42 -9.82
N LEU A 91 -2.96 18.11 -8.85
CA LEU A 91 -2.56 17.85 -7.47
C LEU A 91 -2.74 16.36 -7.19
N HIS A 92 -1.70 15.73 -6.66
CA HIS A 92 -1.73 14.35 -6.20
C HIS A 92 -1.60 14.31 -4.69
N GLY A 93 -2.46 13.55 -4.01
CA GLY A 93 -2.43 13.40 -2.56
C GLY A 93 -2.55 11.94 -2.14
N CYS A 94 -1.79 11.55 -1.11
CA CYS A 94 -1.88 10.27 -0.45
C CYS A 94 -2.30 10.46 1.00
N PHE A 95 -3.35 9.75 1.41
CA PHE A 95 -3.96 9.85 2.75
C PHE A 95 -4.00 8.48 3.40
N HIS A 96 -3.38 8.35 4.57
CA HIS A 96 -3.53 7.16 5.41
C HIS A 96 -4.69 7.37 6.38
N ILE A 97 -5.68 6.50 6.32
CA ILE A 97 -6.95 6.63 7.04
C ILE A 97 -7.03 5.55 8.11
N THR A 98 -7.30 5.93 9.34
CA THR A 98 -7.68 5.01 10.41
C THR A 98 -9.15 5.17 10.70
N THR A 99 -9.92 4.09 10.56
CA THR A 99 -11.32 4.02 10.99
C THR A 99 -11.43 3.27 12.32
N ASP A 100 -12.63 3.21 12.87
CA ASP A 100 -12.94 2.37 14.04
C ASP A 100 -13.01 0.86 13.73
N GLN A 101 -12.86 0.45 12.44
CA GLN A 101 -12.95 -0.94 12.01
C GLN A 101 -11.72 -1.40 11.20
N SER A 102 -11.10 -0.52 10.40
CA SER A 102 -9.98 -0.87 9.52
C SER A 102 -9.07 0.33 9.26
N THR A 103 -8.00 0.10 8.50
CA THR A 103 -7.11 1.14 8.00
C THR A 103 -7.09 1.12 6.49
N TYR A 104 -7.05 2.31 5.86
CA TYR A 104 -7.07 2.47 4.42
C TYR A 104 -6.01 3.46 3.98
N THR A 105 -5.61 3.35 2.72
CA THR A 105 -4.91 4.43 2.02
C THR A 105 -5.75 4.89 0.85
N ALA A 106 -5.89 6.21 0.70
CA ALA A 106 -6.55 6.84 -0.43
C ALA A 106 -5.56 7.68 -1.23
N TYR A 107 -5.53 7.46 -2.55
CA TYR A 107 -4.87 8.34 -3.51
C TYR A 107 -5.90 9.18 -4.22
N VAL A 108 -5.65 10.48 -4.24
CA VAL A 108 -6.54 11.46 -4.85
C VAL A 108 -5.76 12.28 -5.87
N THR A 109 -6.26 12.34 -7.11
CA THR A 109 -5.80 13.31 -8.11
C THR A 109 -6.88 14.36 -8.30
N LEU A 110 -6.52 15.61 -8.11
CA LEU A 110 -7.38 16.76 -8.41
C LEU A 110 -6.84 17.47 -9.65
N LYS A 111 -7.75 17.94 -10.51
CA LYS A 111 -7.43 18.93 -11.54
C LYS A 111 -7.99 20.29 -11.13
N GLN A 112 -7.21 21.33 -11.38
CA GLN A 112 -7.61 22.73 -11.20
C GLN A 112 -7.15 23.54 -12.40
N ALA A 113 -8.09 24.16 -13.09
CA ALA A 113 -7.80 24.99 -14.26
C ALA A 113 -8.22 26.45 -13.98
N ASP A 114 -7.36 27.39 -14.34
CA ASP A 114 -7.61 28.81 -14.14
C ASP A 114 -8.74 29.36 -15.03
N SER A 115 -8.96 28.74 -16.19
CA SER A 115 -9.85 29.26 -17.23
C SER A 115 -11.01 28.32 -17.58
N ASN A 116 -11.08 27.12 -17.00
CA ASN A 116 -12.10 26.14 -17.33
C ASN A 116 -12.60 25.39 -16.09
N ASP A 117 -13.68 25.87 -15.48
CA ASP A 117 -14.27 25.28 -14.28
C ASP A 117 -14.71 23.81 -14.45
N SER A 118 -14.94 23.35 -15.69
CA SER A 118 -15.33 21.96 -15.96
C SER A 118 -14.22 20.94 -15.64
N LEU A 119 -12.97 21.39 -15.57
CA LEU A 119 -11.82 20.59 -15.20
C LEU A 119 -11.61 20.52 -13.68
N ASN A 120 -12.23 21.43 -12.91
CA ASN A 120 -12.02 21.49 -11.47
C ASN A 120 -12.72 20.34 -10.76
N GLY A 121 -11.98 19.60 -9.94
CA GLY A 121 -12.51 18.52 -9.13
C GLY A 121 -11.62 17.27 -9.12
N ILE A 122 -12.16 16.21 -8.52
CA ILE A 122 -11.49 14.91 -8.50
C ILE A 122 -11.43 14.35 -9.93
N TYR A 123 -10.23 13.97 -10.35
CA TYR A 123 -10.02 13.27 -11.61
C TYR A 123 -9.85 11.77 -11.40
N LYS A 124 -9.18 11.40 -10.31
CA LYS A 124 -9.00 10.01 -9.88
C LYS A 124 -9.10 9.91 -8.35
N PHE A 125 -9.79 8.88 -7.88
CA PHE A 125 -9.84 8.49 -6.47
C PHE A 125 -9.62 6.98 -6.37
N VAL A 126 -8.61 6.58 -5.62
CA VAL A 126 -8.28 5.16 -5.40
C VAL A 126 -8.28 4.90 -3.91
N LEU A 127 -9.01 3.88 -3.47
CA LEU A 127 -9.06 3.45 -2.08
C LEU A 127 -8.63 1.99 -1.98
N TYR A 128 -7.79 1.66 -1.02
CA TYR A 128 -7.46 0.29 -0.68
C TYR A 128 -7.29 0.11 0.82
N GLU A 129 -7.55 -1.08 1.30
CA GLU A 129 -7.35 -1.42 2.70
C GLU A 129 -5.86 -1.65 2.96
N ASP A 130 -5.32 -1.07 4.04
CA ASP A 130 -3.89 -1.09 4.40
C ASP A 130 -3.35 -2.47 4.81
N VAL A 131 -4.00 -3.54 4.42
CA VAL A 131 -3.42 -4.90 4.46
C VAL A 131 -2.28 -5.01 3.42
N ILE A 132 -2.26 -4.08 2.46
CA ILE A 132 -1.30 -4.03 1.35
C ILE A 132 -0.42 -2.81 1.59
N ALA A 133 0.89 -3.00 1.80
CA ALA A 133 1.83 -1.91 1.69
C ALA A 133 1.91 -1.52 0.21
N CYS A 134 1.31 -0.41 -0.14
CA CYS A 134 1.34 0.05 -1.50
C CYS A 134 2.56 0.90 -1.77
N TYR A 135 3.28 0.52 -2.79
CA TYR A 135 4.24 1.38 -3.44
C TYR A 135 3.49 2.46 -4.22
N GLU A 136 3.82 3.70 -3.93
CA GLU A 136 3.22 4.86 -4.58
C GLU A 136 3.36 4.79 -6.10
N ASP A 137 4.50 4.31 -6.63
CA ASP A 137 4.77 4.25 -8.05
C ASP A 137 4.05 3.11 -8.78
N PHE A 138 3.96 1.93 -8.18
CA PHE A 138 3.45 0.74 -8.86
C PHE A 138 1.96 0.79 -9.17
N PHE A 139 1.14 1.24 -8.22
CA PHE A 139 -0.31 1.34 -8.44
C PHE A 139 -0.70 2.54 -9.28
N TRP A 140 0.07 3.61 -9.19
CA TRP A 140 -0.22 4.84 -9.91
C TRP A 140 -0.12 4.67 -11.43
N GLU A 141 0.93 4.00 -11.93
CA GLU A 141 1.15 3.74 -13.35
C GLU A 141 0.24 2.66 -13.93
N SER A 142 -0.20 1.69 -13.12
CA SER A 142 -1.05 0.58 -13.56
C SER A 142 -2.55 0.87 -13.51
N MET A 143 -2.97 1.96 -12.85
CA MET A 143 -4.38 2.34 -12.75
C MET A 143 -4.85 3.12 -13.96
N PRO A 144 -6.15 3.00 -14.33
CA PRO A 144 -6.76 3.90 -15.32
C PRO A 144 -6.50 5.35 -14.95
N GLU A 145 -6.36 6.21 -15.96
CA GLU A 145 -6.02 7.63 -15.74
C GLU A 145 -7.11 8.38 -14.96
N CYS A 146 -8.36 7.97 -15.07
CA CYS A 146 -9.54 8.65 -14.52
C CYS A 146 -10.51 7.66 -13.89
N GLY A 147 -11.22 8.06 -12.84
CA GLY A 147 -12.31 7.29 -12.23
C GLY A 147 -12.20 7.09 -10.71
N ALA A 148 -13.05 6.23 -10.17
CA ALA A 148 -13.15 5.89 -8.76
C ALA A 148 -12.89 4.38 -8.57
N PHE A 149 -11.87 4.02 -7.82
CA PHE A 149 -11.45 2.63 -7.71
C PHE A 149 -11.30 2.23 -6.25
N ALA A 150 -11.92 1.10 -5.86
CA ALA A 150 -11.51 0.39 -4.65
C ALA A 150 -10.74 -0.86 -5.06
N ILE A 151 -9.60 -1.04 -4.42
CA ILE A 151 -8.78 -2.21 -4.65
C ILE A 151 -9.09 -3.19 -3.53
N ASP A 152 -10.03 -4.08 -3.82
CA ASP A 152 -10.32 -5.26 -3.01
C ASP A 152 -9.35 -6.39 -3.39
N LYS A 153 -8.07 -6.12 -3.28
CA LYS A 153 -7.05 -7.17 -3.40
C LYS A 153 -6.65 -7.58 -2.00
N THR A 154 -7.14 -8.72 -1.58
CA THR A 154 -6.53 -9.42 -0.46
C THR A 154 -5.07 -9.71 -0.78
N MET A 155 -4.22 -9.82 0.22
CA MET A 155 -2.80 -10.19 0.03
C MET A 155 -2.64 -11.42 -0.88
N SER A 156 -3.61 -12.35 -0.83
CA SER A 156 -3.65 -13.55 -1.67
C SER A 156 -3.85 -13.30 -3.17
N GLN A 157 -4.29 -12.12 -3.56
CA GLN A 157 -4.51 -11.74 -4.97
C GLN A 157 -3.34 -10.97 -5.58
N LEU A 158 -2.36 -10.58 -4.77
CA LEU A 158 -1.12 -10.01 -5.25
C LEU A 158 -0.31 -11.10 -5.98
N ASN A 159 0.47 -10.70 -6.98
CA ASN A 159 1.51 -11.59 -7.48
C ASN A 159 2.58 -11.80 -6.38
N SER A 160 3.40 -12.82 -6.55
CA SER A 160 4.37 -13.21 -5.52
C SER A 160 5.37 -12.09 -5.19
N SER A 161 5.74 -11.29 -6.19
CA SER A 161 6.69 -10.19 -6.02
C SER A 161 6.06 -9.05 -5.21
N ASP A 162 4.83 -8.63 -5.52
CA ASP A 162 4.12 -7.59 -4.79
C ASP A 162 3.88 -7.98 -3.34
N TYR A 163 3.60 -9.27 -3.12
CA TYR A 163 3.37 -9.81 -1.79
C TYR A 163 4.61 -9.73 -0.91
N ILE A 164 5.75 -10.24 -1.41
CA ILE A 164 7.00 -10.20 -0.65
C ILE A 164 7.49 -8.77 -0.43
N TYR A 165 7.26 -7.90 -1.42
CA TYR A 165 7.59 -6.50 -1.36
C TYR A 165 6.86 -5.82 -0.20
N SER A 166 5.54 -6.03 -0.08
CA SER A 166 4.73 -5.53 1.02
C SER A 166 5.22 -6.00 2.39
N ILE A 167 5.58 -7.28 2.51
CA ILE A 167 6.10 -7.83 3.76
C ILE A 167 7.43 -7.19 4.16
N LEU A 168 8.34 -7.02 3.21
CA LEU A 168 9.63 -6.38 3.47
C LEU A 168 9.48 -4.92 3.89
N GLN A 169 8.45 -4.24 3.39
CA GLN A 169 8.09 -2.89 3.84
C GLN A 169 7.61 -2.88 5.29
N PHE A 170 6.74 -3.81 5.69
CA PHE A 170 6.32 -3.90 7.08
C PHE A 170 7.51 -4.14 8.02
N ILE A 171 8.47 -4.96 7.56
CA ILE A 171 9.70 -5.21 8.31
C ILE A 171 10.54 -3.93 8.42
N GLY A 172 10.80 -3.25 7.30
CA GLY A 172 11.61 -2.02 7.25
C GLY A 172 10.98 -0.82 7.96
N SER A 173 9.65 -0.75 8.02
CA SER A 173 8.92 0.30 8.73
C SER A 173 8.62 -0.04 10.20
N TYR A 174 9.12 -1.15 10.71
CA TYR A 174 8.86 -1.65 12.07
C TYR A 174 7.38 -1.94 12.37
N ASP A 175 6.56 -2.20 11.35
CA ASP A 175 5.13 -2.48 11.51
C ASP A 175 4.88 -3.97 11.79
N THR A 176 5.17 -4.39 13.03
CA THR A 176 4.97 -5.76 13.48
C THR A 176 3.52 -6.22 13.42
N ALA A 177 2.58 -5.29 13.62
CA ALA A 177 1.15 -5.60 13.61
C ALA A 177 0.68 -5.97 12.19
N LYS A 178 1.11 -5.23 11.17
CA LYS A 178 0.82 -5.60 9.78
C LYS A 178 1.55 -6.87 9.35
N LEU A 179 2.83 -7.01 9.73
CA LEU A 179 3.61 -8.22 9.44
C LEU A 179 2.91 -9.47 9.98
N THR A 180 2.47 -9.47 11.24
CA THR A 180 1.79 -10.64 11.84
C THR A 180 0.45 -10.93 11.20
N LYS A 181 -0.29 -9.91 10.74
CA LYS A 181 -1.56 -10.10 10.04
C LYS A 181 -1.41 -10.88 8.72
N THR A 182 -0.25 -10.81 8.07
CA THR A 182 0.00 -11.50 6.79
C THR A 182 0.06 -13.02 6.89
N PHE A 183 0.25 -13.57 8.08
CA PHE A 183 0.35 -15.01 8.29
C PHE A 183 -1.01 -15.69 8.37
N THR A 184 -1.05 -16.98 8.00
CA THR A 184 -2.29 -17.78 8.12
C THR A 184 -2.73 -17.89 9.57
N PRO A 185 -4.03 -18.07 9.86
CA PRO A 185 -4.52 -18.29 11.21
C PRO A 185 -3.83 -19.45 11.94
N ALA A 186 -3.57 -20.56 11.22
CA ALA A 186 -2.89 -21.72 11.79
C ALA A 186 -1.47 -21.39 12.29
N VAL A 187 -0.73 -20.56 11.55
CA VAL A 187 0.61 -20.12 11.99
C VAL A 187 0.51 -19.17 13.19
N LYS A 188 -0.45 -18.24 13.17
CA LYS A 188 -0.69 -17.32 14.30
C LYS A 188 -0.97 -18.04 15.62
N GLU A 189 -1.66 -19.18 15.57
CA GLU A 189 -2.00 -19.97 16.73
C GLU A 189 -0.86 -20.91 17.20
N SER A 190 0.02 -21.33 16.28
CA SER A 190 1.02 -22.36 16.56
C SER A 190 2.36 -21.82 17.05
N VAL A 191 2.71 -20.55 16.78
CA VAL A 191 3.99 -19.94 17.12
C VAL A 191 3.81 -18.60 17.79
N ASN A 192 4.80 -18.17 18.59
CA ASN A 192 4.82 -16.81 19.14
C ASN A 192 5.25 -15.80 18.07
N LEU A 193 4.35 -15.56 17.10
CA LEU A 193 4.61 -14.80 15.91
C LEU A 193 4.92 -13.32 16.21
N GLU A 194 4.24 -12.73 17.21
CA GLU A 194 4.47 -11.33 17.60
C GLU A 194 5.91 -11.11 18.09
N ALA A 195 6.40 -12.01 18.96
CA ALA A 195 7.77 -11.89 19.45
C ALA A 195 8.81 -12.18 18.36
N GLN A 196 8.48 -13.04 17.39
CA GLN A 196 9.35 -13.29 16.24
C GLN A 196 9.37 -12.06 15.30
N ALA A 197 8.22 -11.46 15.03
CA ALA A 197 8.09 -10.25 14.21
C ALA A 197 8.84 -9.07 14.84
N GLU A 198 8.69 -8.84 16.14
CA GLU A 198 9.40 -7.78 16.86
C GLU A 198 10.94 -7.97 16.77
N LYS A 199 11.42 -9.18 16.94
CA LYS A 199 12.85 -9.46 16.79
C LYS A 199 13.35 -9.25 15.38
N LEU A 200 12.59 -9.69 14.37
CA LEU A 200 12.94 -9.52 12.97
C LEU A 200 13.01 -8.04 12.59
N THR A 201 11.98 -7.26 12.93
CA THR A 201 11.96 -5.83 12.61
C THR A 201 13.07 -5.04 13.31
N ASN A 202 13.48 -5.45 14.49
CA ASN A 202 14.63 -4.84 15.19
C ASN A 202 15.99 -5.27 14.61
N TRP A 203 16.07 -6.43 13.99
CA TRP A 203 17.31 -6.95 13.40
C TRP A 203 17.51 -6.48 11.97
N PHE A 204 16.44 -6.41 11.16
CA PHE A 204 16.48 -5.98 9.78
C PHE A 204 16.85 -4.49 9.69
N GLN A 205 17.86 -4.14 8.90
CA GLN A 205 18.36 -2.79 8.83
C GLN A 205 18.08 -2.13 7.48
N GLY A 206 17.60 -0.90 7.56
CA GLY A 206 17.35 -0.05 6.40
C GLY A 206 15.99 -0.29 5.75
N TYR A 207 15.74 0.52 4.73
CA TYR A 207 14.55 0.43 3.89
C TYR A 207 14.89 -0.31 2.60
N MET A 208 13.94 -1.08 2.10
CA MET A 208 14.17 -1.82 0.87
C MET A 208 14.40 -0.88 -0.31
N LYS A 209 15.45 -1.15 -1.07
CA LYS A 209 15.83 -0.44 -2.29
C LYS A 209 15.53 -1.25 -3.53
N THR A 210 15.96 -2.51 -3.55
CA THR A 210 15.69 -3.46 -4.63
C THR A 210 15.21 -4.78 -4.07
N CYS A 211 14.41 -5.49 -4.85
CA CYS A 211 13.95 -6.84 -4.53
C CYS A 211 13.99 -7.65 -5.83
N ASP A 212 15.07 -8.38 -6.03
CA ASP A 212 15.33 -9.14 -7.24
C ASP A 212 14.93 -10.60 -7.04
N GLU A 213 13.99 -11.07 -7.88
CA GLU A 213 13.55 -12.45 -7.86
C GLU A 213 14.66 -13.38 -8.36
N ILE A 214 15.07 -14.33 -7.52
CA ILE A 214 16.01 -15.40 -7.89
C ILE A 214 15.26 -16.59 -8.46
N LYS A 215 14.21 -17.01 -7.74
CA LYS A 215 13.43 -18.18 -8.13
C LYS A 215 12.06 -18.17 -7.45
N VAL A 216 11.02 -18.46 -8.23
CA VAL A 216 9.66 -18.71 -7.70
C VAL A 216 9.15 -20.04 -8.19
N SER A 217 8.51 -20.81 -7.34
CA SER A 217 7.82 -22.05 -7.67
C SER A 217 6.39 -22.03 -7.14
N VAL A 218 5.48 -22.61 -7.89
CA VAL A 218 4.06 -22.70 -7.54
C VAL A 218 3.63 -24.16 -7.56
N GLN A 219 3.03 -24.60 -6.46
CA GLN A 219 2.46 -25.93 -6.30
C GLN A 219 0.95 -25.82 -6.10
N ASN A 220 0.18 -26.49 -6.94
CA ASN A 220 -1.28 -26.52 -6.83
C ASN A 220 -1.74 -27.84 -6.24
N THR A 221 -2.64 -27.77 -5.28
CA THR A 221 -3.42 -28.90 -4.75
C THR A 221 -4.91 -28.69 -5.05
N GLU A 222 -5.78 -29.61 -4.61
CA GLU A 222 -7.23 -29.45 -4.77
C GLU A 222 -7.83 -28.33 -3.92
N ASP A 223 -7.16 -27.99 -2.82
CA ASP A 223 -7.69 -27.05 -1.80
C ASP A 223 -6.92 -25.73 -1.72
N TYR A 224 -5.65 -25.70 -2.11
CA TYR A 224 -4.82 -24.53 -2.04
C TYR A 224 -3.68 -24.51 -3.05
N THR A 225 -3.17 -23.31 -3.29
CA THR A 225 -1.92 -23.08 -4.03
C THR A 225 -0.85 -22.66 -3.03
N ILE A 226 0.33 -23.27 -3.12
CA ILE A 226 1.52 -22.84 -2.38
C ILE A 226 2.48 -22.17 -3.35
N THR A 227 2.90 -20.96 -3.00
CA THR A 227 3.97 -20.24 -3.69
C THR A 227 5.18 -20.17 -2.78
N GLU A 228 6.31 -20.58 -3.28
CA GLU A 228 7.62 -20.48 -2.63
C GLU A 228 8.51 -19.59 -3.48
N GLY A 229 9.18 -18.61 -2.87
CA GLY A 229 10.02 -17.68 -3.57
C GLY A 229 11.33 -17.39 -2.85
N TYR A 230 12.36 -17.12 -3.66
CA TYR A 230 13.69 -16.71 -3.23
C TYR A 230 14.00 -15.38 -3.86
N TYR A 231 14.46 -14.43 -3.05
CA TYR A 231 14.74 -13.07 -3.45
C TYR A 231 16.08 -12.60 -2.89
N GLU A 232 16.73 -11.73 -3.65
CA GLU A 232 17.84 -10.92 -3.17
C GLU A 232 17.31 -9.50 -2.93
N VAL A 233 17.49 -9.00 -1.71
CA VAL A 233 16.93 -7.72 -1.27
C VAL A 233 18.07 -6.82 -0.83
N SER A 234 18.19 -5.66 -1.44
CA SER A 234 19.11 -4.62 -1.01
C SER A 234 18.37 -3.53 -0.25
N THR A 235 18.98 -3.02 0.80
CA THR A 235 18.45 -1.94 1.63
C THR A 235 19.33 -0.70 1.58
N TYR A 236 18.77 0.45 1.96
CA TYR A 236 19.47 1.73 2.09
C TYR A 236 19.12 2.40 3.42
N ASP A 237 19.95 3.36 3.81
CA ASP A 237 19.72 4.18 5.01
C ASP A 237 19.04 5.49 4.58
N LEU A 238 17.78 5.66 5.00
CA LEU A 238 16.97 6.83 4.65
C LEU A 238 17.62 8.17 5.03
N TRP A 239 18.34 8.22 6.15
CA TRP A 239 19.05 9.43 6.60
C TRP A 239 20.24 9.80 5.73
N LYS A 240 20.90 8.79 5.13
CA LYS A 240 22.02 9.03 4.21
C LYS A 240 21.54 9.47 2.82
N GLU A 241 20.43 8.93 2.35
CA GLU A 241 19.87 9.28 1.04
C GLU A 241 19.47 10.77 0.95
N TYR A 242 18.91 11.35 2.02
CA TYR A 242 18.59 12.77 2.07
C TYR A 242 19.81 13.70 2.13
N ASN A 243 20.97 13.21 2.52
CA ASN A 243 22.16 14.03 2.77
C ASN A 243 23.30 13.82 1.76
N THR A 244 23.23 12.81 0.91
CA THR A 244 24.25 12.51 -0.10
C THR A 244 23.62 11.96 -1.37
N ASP A 245 24.04 12.45 -2.55
CA ASP A 245 23.67 11.89 -3.85
C ASP A 245 24.19 10.45 -4.08
N GLN A 246 24.57 9.75 -3.02
CA GLN A 246 25.14 8.41 -3.09
C GLN A 246 24.13 7.39 -2.54
N ASN A 247 23.50 6.69 -3.45
CA ASN A 247 22.71 5.49 -3.25
C ASN A 247 23.53 4.30 -2.70
N GLU A 248 24.15 4.45 -1.55
CA GLU A 248 24.91 3.36 -0.94
C GLU A 248 23.96 2.25 -0.45
N ILE A 249 24.23 1.02 -0.87
CA ILE A 249 23.58 -0.16 -0.31
C ILE A 249 24.06 -0.31 1.13
N LEU A 250 23.12 -0.37 2.08
CA LEU A 250 23.44 -0.59 3.49
C LEU A 250 23.72 -2.07 3.73
N ASN A 251 22.78 -2.94 3.37
CA ASN A 251 22.88 -4.39 3.51
C ASN A 251 22.21 -5.09 2.32
N THR A 252 22.62 -6.32 2.07
CA THR A 252 21.94 -7.23 1.14
C THR A 252 21.48 -8.46 1.89
N TYR A 253 20.25 -8.89 1.64
CA TYR A 253 19.63 -10.04 2.28
C TYR A 253 19.19 -11.06 1.24
N LEU A 254 19.28 -12.34 1.59
CA LEU A 254 18.57 -13.41 0.91
C LEU A 254 17.28 -13.69 1.66
N VAL A 255 16.15 -13.68 0.94
CA VAL A 255 14.82 -13.87 1.50
C VAL A 255 14.17 -15.08 0.86
N TYR A 256 13.70 -16.00 1.69
CA TYR A 256 12.80 -17.06 1.29
C TYR A 256 11.44 -16.81 1.93
N PHE A 257 10.39 -17.02 1.15
CA PHE A 257 9.04 -17.06 1.68
C PHE A 257 8.24 -18.25 1.15
N LYS A 258 7.26 -18.65 1.94
CA LYS A 258 6.26 -19.63 1.58
C LYS A 258 4.88 -19.09 1.90
N HIS A 259 4.05 -18.96 0.89
CA HIS A 259 2.71 -18.40 0.97
C HIS A 259 1.68 -19.44 0.53
N GLN A 260 0.56 -19.51 1.25
CA GLN A 260 -0.58 -20.35 0.92
C GLN A 260 -1.76 -19.50 0.48
N ARG A 261 -2.43 -19.93 -0.58
CA ARG A 261 -3.69 -19.36 -1.05
C ARG A 261 -4.74 -20.47 -1.11
N GLY A 262 -5.82 -20.31 -0.37
CA GLY A 262 -6.96 -21.21 -0.41
C GLY A 262 -7.75 -21.05 -1.72
N LEU A 263 -8.11 -22.16 -2.35
CA LEU A 263 -8.91 -22.16 -3.60
C LEU A 263 -10.41 -22.10 -3.33
N LYS A 264 -10.82 -22.55 -2.14
CA LYS A 264 -12.24 -22.66 -1.75
C LYS A 264 -12.62 -21.77 -0.58
N ASN A 265 -11.67 -21.36 0.23
CA ASN A 265 -11.87 -20.56 1.42
C ASN A 265 -10.67 -19.64 1.66
N SER A 266 -10.91 -18.34 1.76
CA SER A 266 -9.86 -17.34 2.05
C SER A 266 -9.32 -17.41 3.48
N ASP A 267 -10.01 -18.10 4.41
CA ASP A 267 -9.54 -18.24 5.80
C ASP A 267 -8.21 -18.99 5.93
N SER A 268 -7.77 -19.68 4.86
CA SER A 268 -6.46 -20.33 4.81
C SER A 268 -5.39 -19.53 4.09
N ASP A 269 -5.72 -18.33 3.61
CA ASP A 269 -4.78 -17.46 2.91
C ASP A 269 -3.76 -16.83 3.87
N GLY A 270 -2.53 -16.73 3.42
CA GLY A 270 -1.50 -16.02 4.16
C GLY A 270 -0.12 -16.67 4.09
N MET A 271 0.82 -16.03 4.75
CA MET A 271 2.19 -16.49 4.88
C MET A 271 2.24 -17.75 5.76
N LEU A 272 3.00 -18.72 5.33
CA LEU A 272 3.41 -19.86 6.16
C LEU A 272 4.78 -19.59 6.77
N THR A 273 5.74 -19.20 5.96
CA THR A 273 7.13 -19.02 6.39
C THR A 273 7.74 -17.78 5.74
N ILE A 274 8.52 -17.04 6.51
CA ILE A 274 9.50 -16.09 5.99
C ILE A 274 10.84 -16.39 6.66
N GLN A 275 11.89 -16.46 5.85
CA GLN A 275 13.27 -16.60 6.32
C GLN A 275 14.12 -15.53 5.65
N ILE A 276 14.88 -14.78 6.46
CA ILE A 276 15.75 -13.70 5.99
C ILE A 276 17.15 -13.93 6.55
N VAL A 277 18.14 -13.87 5.66
CA VAL A 277 19.56 -14.08 6.02
C VAL A 277 20.38 -12.93 5.41
N GLU A 278 21.27 -12.34 6.17
CA GLU A 278 22.18 -11.34 5.64
C GLU A 278 23.19 -11.99 4.68
N LYS A 279 23.27 -11.47 3.44
CA LYS A 279 24.19 -11.99 2.43
C LYS A 279 25.60 -11.49 2.67
N THR A 280 26.45 -12.36 3.16
CA THR A 280 27.86 -12.04 3.51
C THR A 280 28.87 -12.40 2.40
N SER A 281 28.45 -13.16 1.39
CA SER A 281 29.27 -13.51 0.22
C SER A 281 28.41 -13.78 -1.01
N ASP A 282 29.01 -13.66 -2.21
CA ASP A 282 28.31 -13.88 -3.48
C ASP A 282 27.92 -15.35 -3.71
N ASP A 283 28.64 -16.29 -3.11
CA ASP A 283 28.37 -17.74 -3.22
C ASP A 283 27.38 -18.24 -2.15
N MET A 284 26.80 -17.34 -1.36
CA MET A 284 25.88 -17.71 -0.29
C MET A 284 24.55 -18.19 -0.85
N GLU A 285 24.10 -19.36 -0.43
CA GLU A 285 22.81 -19.93 -0.76
C GLU A 285 21.92 -20.04 0.48
N LEU A 286 20.65 -19.71 0.34
CA LEU A 286 19.66 -19.86 1.40
C LEU A 286 19.05 -21.27 1.35
N ASN A 287 19.17 -22.01 2.43
CA ASN A 287 18.52 -23.31 2.61
C ASN A 287 17.23 -23.11 3.42
N PRO A 288 16.04 -23.29 2.81
CA PRO A 288 14.79 -23.03 3.51
C PRO A 288 14.56 -24.01 4.66
N LEU A 289 13.98 -23.47 5.73
CA LEU A 289 13.53 -24.28 6.86
C LEU A 289 12.14 -24.87 6.54
N GLU A 290 11.92 -26.12 6.93
CA GLU A 290 10.63 -26.82 6.73
C GLU A 290 9.55 -26.42 7.76
N GLN A 291 9.85 -25.46 8.64
CA GLN A 291 8.97 -25.03 9.72
C GLN A 291 8.27 -23.72 9.37
N ASP A 292 6.99 -23.61 9.77
CA ASP A 292 6.22 -22.39 9.61
C ASP A 292 6.62 -21.32 10.64
N GLY A 293 6.63 -20.04 10.24
CA GLY A 293 6.95 -18.91 11.11
C GLY A 293 7.95 -17.91 10.53
N ILE A 294 8.56 -17.12 11.40
CA ILE A 294 9.56 -16.10 11.06
C ILE A 294 10.93 -16.57 11.51
N TYR A 295 11.86 -16.64 10.58
CA TYR A 295 13.24 -17.03 10.82
C TYR A 295 14.17 -15.98 10.25
N PHE A 296 15.18 -15.61 11.01
CA PHE A 296 16.24 -14.73 10.54
C PHE A 296 17.54 -15.15 11.21
N ASP A 297 18.63 -14.98 10.48
CA ASP A 297 19.86 -15.61 10.88
C ASP A 297 20.64 -14.81 11.91
N PHE A 298 21.04 -15.59 12.89
CA PHE A 298 22.12 -15.31 13.78
C PHE A 298 23.24 -16.33 13.46
N MET A 299 24.06 -16.03 12.45
CA MET A 299 25.34 -16.72 12.40
C MET A 299 26.38 -16.00 13.21
#